data_a4ad24615f22b6fe3bc8de2e80d3bed6
#
_entry.id   a4ad24615f22b6fe3bc8de2e80d3bed6
#
_cell.length_a   1.000
_cell.length_b   1.000
_cell.length_c   1.000
_cell.angle_alpha   90.00
_cell.angle_beta   90.00
_cell.angle_gamma   90.00
#
_symmetry.space_group_name_H-M   'P 1'
#
loop_
_entity.id
_entity.type
_entity.pdbx_description
1 polymer ?
#
loop_
_entity_poly.entity_id
_entity_poly.type
_entity_poly.pdbx_seq_one_letter_code
_entity_poly.pdbx_strand_id
1 'polypeptide(L)'
;MRLFYDRNKKQKREETSMKKKLVSIFLAAAMVMAFAAGCGNGNTGNSESKDVEGNSGEEAGDSEEAGGSEEAGDSETKTEGSKHIYVLTAPEDHGWTGSVAKFAKEKIGEVNEDGTYEAELITSASAAEQITNIEDIISKGESDIAVVIQPIDDTVQSAVQGLVDAGIPYVAFDRIIDGVASSAVANVKGDNEGIGVAAAAYYVSLGMKPGDKVYVYQGDTSSVTTLRDQGFTKYLTGEAEFEGKKIDDAAKWTEDDLKSITYSGAMNWSRSDTKTSFESLMGDKANAEIKWFYAEDDELAMGILEALNGGGIDEGTKEAFLANKPALSGCGGLDEFYAVLRGESYEDLAGSFSGLVSVTYSPSMIQTAIQDMVDYLDGKEVTQDHVIECENVTAENVSEYPSF
;
A
#
# COMPACT_ATOMS: atom_id res chain seq x y z
N MET A 1 32.12 -19.18 17.28
CA MET A 1 31.33 -18.75 16.13
C MET A 1 30.01 -18.07 16.54
N ARG A 2 29.15 -18.65 17.40
CA ARG A 2 27.92 -18.03 17.92
C ARG A 2 28.09 -16.63 18.52
N LEU A 3 29.12 -16.40 19.32
CA LEU A 3 29.38 -15.10 19.98
C LEU A 3 29.71 -13.94 18.99
N PHE A 4 30.24 -14.26 17.80
CA PHE A 4 30.53 -13.28 16.75
C PHE A 4 29.28 -12.93 15.96
N TYR A 5 28.37 -13.89 15.75
CA TYR A 5 27.11 -13.70 15.04
C TYR A 5 26.14 -12.83 15.85
N ASP A 6 26.01 -13.11 17.15
CA ASP A 6 25.14 -12.32 18.05
C ASP A 6 25.65 -10.88 18.24
N ARG A 7 26.97 -10.66 18.19
CA ARG A 7 27.57 -9.33 18.30
C ARG A 7 27.28 -8.49 17.05
N ASN A 8 27.37 -9.09 15.86
CA ASN A 8 27.03 -8.41 14.60
C ASN A 8 25.53 -8.10 14.47
N LYS A 9 24.67 -9.03 14.89
CA LYS A 9 23.21 -8.82 14.87
C LYS A 9 22.78 -7.69 15.83
N LYS A 10 23.40 -7.62 17.02
CA LYS A 10 23.15 -6.54 17.99
C LYS A 10 23.68 -5.19 17.48
N GLN A 11 24.84 -5.15 16.85
CA GLN A 11 25.41 -3.92 16.30
C GLN A 11 24.59 -3.39 15.12
N LYS A 12 24.07 -4.28 14.23
CA LYS A 12 23.19 -3.92 13.13
C LYS A 12 21.83 -3.40 13.63
N ARG A 13 21.27 -3.98 14.71
CA ARG A 13 20.06 -3.47 15.38
C ARG A 13 20.27 -2.08 16.01
N GLU A 14 21.40 -1.87 16.66
CA GLU A 14 21.71 -0.57 17.29
C GLU A 14 21.94 0.52 16.22
N GLU A 15 22.55 0.21 15.08
CA GLU A 15 22.71 1.15 13.96
C GLU A 15 21.38 1.48 13.29
N THR A 16 20.51 0.49 13.10
CA THR A 16 19.18 0.69 12.52
C THR A 16 18.29 1.50 13.45
N SER A 17 18.33 1.23 14.77
CA SER A 17 17.61 2.01 15.78
C SER A 17 18.11 3.46 15.87
N MET A 18 19.42 3.72 15.72
CA MET A 18 19.96 5.08 15.70
C MET A 18 19.54 5.85 14.44
N LYS A 19 19.50 5.19 13.28
CA LYS A 19 19.04 5.81 12.04
C LYS A 19 17.55 6.16 12.11
N LYS A 20 16.72 5.23 12.63
CA LYS A 20 15.27 5.50 12.85
C LYS A 20 15.03 6.66 13.84
N LYS A 21 15.80 6.78 14.91
CA LYS A 21 15.70 7.91 15.87
C LYS A 21 16.15 9.26 15.29
N LEU A 22 17.12 9.27 14.38
CA LEU A 22 17.57 10.49 13.70
C LEU A 22 16.50 10.99 12.71
N VAL A 23 15.84 10.10 11.98
CA VAL A 23 14.73 10.46 11.08
C VAL A 23 13.55 11.03 11.86
N SER A 24 13.18 10.44 13.00
CA SER A 24 12.07 10.95 13.86
C SER A 24 12.35 12.33 14.47
N ILE A 25 13.61 12.68 14.72
CA ILE A 25 13.97 14.00 15.27
C ILE A 25 13.89 15.08 14.19
N PHE A 26 14.13 14.76 12.91
CA PHE A 26 14.01 15.73 11.82
C PHE A 26 12.55 16.02 11.46
N LEU A 27 11.62 15.04 11.56
CA LEU A 27 10.20 15.26 11.30
C LEU A 27 9.51 16.13 12.39
N ALA A 28 9.97 16.10 13.63
CA ALA A 28 9.38 16.88 14.73
C ALA A 28 9.74 18.38 14.70
N ALA A 29 10.73 18.80 13.92
CA ALA A 29 11.18 20.19 13.87
C ALA A 29 10.48 21.05 12.80
N ALA A 30 9.68 20.47 11.90
CA ALA A 30 9.02 21.18 10.80
C ALA A 30 7.59 21.66 11.07
N MET A 31 6.99 21.36 12.23
CA MET A 31 5.57 21.66 12.52
C MET A 31 5.29 22.87 13.41
N VAL A 32 6.20 23.81 13.54
CA VAL A 32 5.94 25.07 14.29
C VAL A 32 6.26 26.26 13.43
N MET A 33 5.37 26.64 12.51
CA MET A 33 5.12 28.03 12.06
C MET A 33 4.04 28.07 10.97
N ALA A 34 2.79 28.33 11.33
CA ALA A 34 1.85 29.18 10.59
C ALA A 34 0.46 29.19 11.21
N PHE A 35 0.24 30.02 12.19
CA PHE A 35 -1.09 30.53 12.52
C PHE A 35 -0.99 32.05 12.69
N ALA A 36 -1.45 32.80 11.71
CA ALA A 36 -2.05 34.13 11.94
C ALA A 36 -2.71 34.71 10.69
N ALA A 37 -3.96 35.10 10.87
CA ALA A 37 -4.74 36.12 10.15
C ALA A 37 -5.32 35.72 8.76
N GLY A 38 -6.60 35.86 8.52
CA GLY A 38 -7.58 36.85 8.85
C GLY A 38 -8.94 36.58 8.27
N CYS A 39 -9.92 37.07 8.95
CA CYS A 39 -11.36 37.12 8.64
C CYS A 39 -11.69 37.96 7.42
N GLY A 40 -12.79 37.59 6.71
CA GLY A 40 -13.44 38.46 5.74
C GLY A 40 -14.71 37.87 5.16
N ASN A 41 -15.79 38.36 5.64
CA ASN A 41 -17.21 38.12 5.49
C ASN A 41 -17.78 38.45 4.09
N GLY A 42 -18.86 37.73 3.66
CA GLY A 42 -19.96 38.42 2.92
C GLY A 42 -20.43 37.81 1.60
N ASN A 43 -21.48 37.07 1.69
CA ASN A 43 -22.81 37.25 1.08
C ASN A 43 -23.09 36.95 -0.41
N THR A 44 -23.95 35.96 -0.57
CA THR A 44 -25.13 35.78 -1.51
C THR A 44 -25.20 36.52 -2.85
N GLY A 45 -25.60 35.79 -3.88
CA GLY A 45 -26.34 36.39 -5.00
C GLY A 45 -26.40 35.51 -6.26
N ASN A 46 -27.55 35.04 -6.49
CA ASN A 46 -28.14 34.25 -7.55
C ASN A 46 -28.15 34.90 -8.94
N SER A 47 -28.27 34.07 -9.97
CA SER A 47 -29.02 34.20 -11.24
C SER A 47 -28.32 34.49 -12.56
N GLU A 48 -28.60 33.52 -13.44
CA GLU A 48 -29.06 33.58 -14.85
C GLU A 48 -28.20 34.15 -15.97
N SER A 49 -27.92 33.20 -16.84
CA SER A 49 -27.89 33.19 -18.31
C SER A 49 -28.02 34.50 -19.11
N LYS A 50 -27.19 34.63 -20.16
CA LYS A 50 -27.64 34.78 -21.57
C LYS A 50 -26.48 34.85 -22.53
N ASP A 51 -26.65 34.11 -23.63
CA ASP A 51 -25.94 34.17 -24.89
C ASP A 51 -25.83 35.58 -25.48
N VAL A 52 -24.81 35.85 -26.32
CA VAL A 52 -24.89 36.46 -27.64
C VAL A 52 -23.57 36.38 -28.40
N GLU A 53 -23.70 36.02 -29.66
CA GLU A 53 -22.76 35.90 -30.77
C GLU A 53 -22.03 37.21 -31.13
N GLY A 54 -20.87 37.05 -31.84
CA GLY A 54 -20.70 37.85 -33.04
C GLY A 54 -19.33 38.50 -33.29
N ASN A 55 -18.66 37.94 -34.23
CA ASN A 55 -18.10 38.55 -35.44
C ASN A 55 -16.69 39.22 -35.45
N SER A 56 -15.84 38.57 -36.21
CA SER A 56 -14.89 38.98 -37.30
C SER A 56 -14.21 40.34 -37.28
N GLY A 57 -12.93 40.31 -37.73
CA GLY A 57 -12.24 41.42 -38.36
C GLY A 57 -10.75 41.24 -38.49
N GLU A 58 -10.32 40.90 -39.71
CA GLU A 58 -8.99 40.93 -40.28
C GLU A 58 -8.35 42.34 -40.13
N GLU A 59 -7.03 42.42 -40.10
CA GLU A 59 -6.17 42.86 -41.21
C GLU A 59 -4.70 42.99 -40.83
N ALA A 60 -3.90 42.75 -41.85
CA ALA A 60 -2.48 42.66 -42.00
C ALA A 60 -1.71 44.00 -41.96
N GLY A 61 -0.38 43.92 -41.86
CA GLY A 61 0.53 45.05 -42.13
C GLY A 61 1.97 44.71 -41.75
N ASP A 62 2.64 44.29 -42.64
CA ASP A 62 3.93 44.23 -43.31
C ASP A 62 4.88 45.41 -42.99
N SER A 63 6.20 45.09 -42.85
CA SER A 63 7.42 45.63 -43.49
C SER A 63 8.64 45.53 -42.59
N GLU A 64 9.62 44.70 -42.95
CA GLU A 64 10.99 44.98 -43.45
C GLU A 64 11.78 46.10 -42.69
N GLU A 65 13.03 46.03 -42.32
CA GLU A 65 14.29 45.53 -42.91
C GLU A 65 15.46 45.61 -41.90
N ALA A 66 16.32 44.61 -42.02
CA ALA A 66 17.77 44.56 -42.07
C ALA A 66 18.71 45.15 -40.98
N GLY A 67 19.62 44.30 -40.56
CA GLY A 67 21.07 44.63 -40.61
C GLY A 67 21.88 44.46 -39.35
N GLY A 68 22.85 43.53 -39.39
CA GLY A 68 24.08 43.67 -38.64
C GLY A 68 24.52 42.50 -37.78
N SER A 69 25.43 41.74 -38.33
CA SER A 69 26.26 40.71 -37.73
C SER A 69 27.11 41.20 -36.57
N GLU A 70 27.27 40.35 -35.53
CA GLU A 70 28.58 40.05 -34.93
C GLU A 70 28.48 38.71 -34.18
N GLU A 71 29.37 37.79 -34.54
CA GLU A 71 29.59 36.51 -33.89
C GLU A 71 30.16 36.76 -32.47
N ALA A 72 29.48 36.30 -31.48
CA ALA A 72 30.08 35.90 -30.22
C ALA A 72 29.62 34.45 -29.94
N GLY A 73 30.55 33.51 -30.02
CA GLY A 73 30.32 32.12 -29.69
C GLY A 73 29.90 32.04 -28.23
N ASP A 74 28.62 31.85 -28.02
CA ASP A 74 28.09 31.44 -26.76
C ASP A 74 27.86 29.93 -26.87
N SER A 75 28.63 29.21 -26.07
CA SER A 75 28.44 27.79 -25.85
C SER A 75 27.05 27.62 -25.23
N GLU A 76 26.04 27.39 -26.08
CA GLU A 76 24.77 26.90 -25.62
C GLU A 76 25.02 25.57 -24.90
N THR A 77 25.14 25.61 -23.57
CA THR A 77 24.77 24.53 -22.73
C THR A 77 23.31 24.22 -23.07
N LYS A 78 23.07 23.18 -23.88
CA LYS A 78 21.77 22.54 -23.97
C LYS A 78 21.39 22.25 -22.51
N THR A 79 20.45 22.98 -21.96
CA THR A 79 19.64 22.53 -20.84
C THR A 79 18.97 21.28 -21.36
N GLU A 80 19.48 20.10 -20.94
CA GLU A 80 18.73 18.87 -21.08
C GLU A 80 17.36 19.15 -20.45
N GLY A 81 16.28 18.90 -21.21
CA GLY A 81 14.92 19.06 -20.70
C GLY A 81 14.76 18.19 -19.47
N SER A 82 13.97 18.64 -18.49
CA SER A 82 13.66 17.83 -17.30
C SER A 82 13.09 16.48 -17.73
N LYS A 83 13.55 15.39 -17.07
CA LYS A 83 13.01 14.05 -17.31
C LYS A 83 11.63 13.94 -16.70
N HIS A 84 10.65 13.43 -17.44
CA HIS A 84 9.27 13.34 -16.98
C HIS A 84 8.96 11.98 -16.36
N ILE A 85 8.45 11.96 -15.13
CA ILE A 85 8.08 10.74 -14.40
C ILE A 85 6.57 10.74 -14.15
N TYR A 86 5.83 9.87 -14.85
CA TYR A 86 4.41 9.65 -14.62
C TYR A 86 4.21 8.61 -13.53
N VAL A 87 3.56 8.97 -12.43
CA VAL A 87 3.22 8.06 -11.31
C VAL A 87 1.74 7.71 -11.41
N LEU A 88 1.44 6.49 -11.88
CA LEU A 88 0.07 6.00 -12.07
C LEU A 88 -0.35 5.13 -10.90
N THR A 89 -1.42 5.50 -10.20
CA THR A 89 -1.94 4.77 -9.05
C THR A 89 -3.39 4.31 -9.26
N ALA A 90 -3.80 3.34 -8.44
CA ALA A 90 -5.18 2.92 -8.29
C ALA A 90 -6.06 4.06 -7.70
N PRO A 91 -7.41 3.91 -7.66
CA PRO A 91 -8.31 4.92 -7.09
C PRO A 91 -7.99 5.20 -5.63
N GLU A 92 -8.21 6.44 -5.20
CA GLU A 92 -8.09 6.88 -3.79
C GLU A 92 -9.39 6.57 -3.01
N ASP A 93 -9.94 5.36 -3.13
CA ASP A 93 -11.29 5.00 -2.68
C ASP A 93 -11.34 4.32 -1.30
N HIS A 94 -10.19 3.93 -0.74
CA HIS A 94 -10.08 3.39 0.61
C HIS A 94 -8.79 3.86 1.30
N GLY A 95 -8.67 3.60 2.61
CA GLY A 95 -7.61 4.15 3.47
C GLY A 95 -6.19 3.90 2.94
N TRP A 96 -5.89 2.66 2.52
CA TRP A 96 -4.56 2.31 2.04
C TRP A 96 -4.21 3.01 0.71
N THR A 97 -5.09 2.99 -0.31
CA THR A 97 -4.83 3.64 -1.61
C THR A 97 -4.83 5.17 -1.50
N GLY A 98 -5.68 5.74 -0.65
CA GLY A 98 -5.63 7.17 -0.32
C GLY A 98 -4.29 7.57 0.29
N SER A 99 -3.73 6.71 1.14
CA SER A 99 -2.41 6.93 1.74
C SER A 99 -1.27 6.71 0.75
N VAL A 100 -1.39 5.77 -0.20
CA VAL A 100 -0.46 5.64 -1.34
C VAL A 100 -0.38 6.96 -2.11
N ALA A 101 -1.52 7.53 -2.49
CA ALA A 101 -1.57 8.79 -3.21
C ALA A 101 -0.96 9.95 -2.41
N LYS A 102 -1.17 9.99 -1.10
CA LYS A 102 -0.53 10.97 -0.20
C LYS A 102 0.98 10.84 -0.23
N PHE A 103 1.52 9.65 0.02
CA PHE A 103 2.96 9.40 0.01
C PHE A 103 3.60 9.62 -1.37
N ALA A 104 2.86 9.31 -2.46
CA ALA A 104 3.29 9.63 -3.81
C ALA A 104 3.44 11.15 -3.99
N LYS A 105 2.43 11.94 -3.59
CA LYS A 105 2.47 13.42 -3.67
C LYS A 105 3.64 14.01 -2.87
N GLU A 106 3.91 13.48 -1.68
CA GLU A 106 5.05 13.89 -0.86
C GLU A 106 6.38 13.64 -1.58
N LYS A 107 6.58 12.42 -2.11
CA LYS A 107 7.81 12.05 -2.82
C LYS A 107 7.98 12.79 -4.14
N ILE A 108 6.92 12.99 -4.89
CA ILE A 108 6.90 13.81 -6.10
C ILE A 108 7.35 15.23 -5.80
N GLY A 109 6.88 15.83 -4.69
CA GLY A 109 7.33 17.14 -4.23
C GLY A 109 8.85 17.19 -4.02
N GLU A 110 9.43 16.19 -3.34
CA GLU A 110 10.87 16.09 -3.12
C GLU A 110 11.66 15.94 -4.44
N VAL A 111 11.16 15.09 -5.36
CA VAL A 111 11.81 14.80 -6.64
C VAL A 111 11.85 16.03 -7.55
N ASN A 112 10.82 16.87 -7.47
CA ASN A 112 10.71 18.08 -8.30
C ASN A 112 11.47 19.30 -7.74
N GLU A 113 12.05 19.23 -6.52
CA GLU A 113 12.64 20.40 -5.84
C GLU A 113 13.76 21.08 -6.63
N ASP A 114 14.63 20.32 -7.29
CA ASP A 114 15.79 20.86 -8.00
C ASP A 114 15.56 21.08 -9.51
N GLY A 115 14.39 20.68 -10.02
CA GLY A 115 14.00 20.83 -11.43
C GLY A 115 14.72 19.87 -12.39
N THR A 116 15.44 18.87 -11.89
CA THR A 116 16.04 17.79 -12.71
C THR A 116 14.96 16.90 -13.28
N TYR A 117 13.90 16.66 -12.51
CA TYR A 117 12.77 15.84 -12.85
C TYR A 117 11.48 16.67 -12.83
N GLU A 118 10.51 16.23 -13.62
CA GLU A 118 9.13 16.69 -13.58
C GLU A 118 8.24 15.46 -13.35
N ALA A 119 7.95 15.18 -12.09
CA ALA A 119 7.11 14.05 -11.71
C ALA A 119 5.68 14.49 -11.44
N GLU A 120 4.69 13.72 -11.90
CA GLU A 120 3.26 13.97 -11.65
C GLU A 120 2.50 12.69 -11.29
N LEU A 121 1.47 12.84 -10.45
CA LEU A 121 0.58 11.76 -10.04
C LEU A 121 -0.67 11.74 -10.93
N ILE A 122 -0.98 10.57 -11.48
CA ILE A 122 -2.22 10.29 -12.21
C ILE A 122 -2.94 9.13 -11.51
N THR A 123 -4.10 9.38 -10.91
CA THR A 123 -4.96 8.35 -10.35
C THR A 123 -5.98 7.90 -11.38
N SER A 124 -6.28 6.61 -11.44
CA SER A 124 -7.25 6.04 -12.38
C SER A 124 -8.38 5.35 -11.61
N ALA A 125 -9.63 5.67 -11.94
CA ALA A 125 -10.80 5.08 -11.29
C ALA A 125 -11.10 3.64 -11.73
N SER A 126 -10.44 3.16 -12.81
CA SER A 126 -10.62 1.82 -13.35
C SER A 126 -9.43 1.39 -14.19
N ALA A 127 -9.28 0.07 -14.42
CA ALA A 127 -8.27 -0.48 -15.32
C ALA A 127 -8.40 0.10 -16.74
N ALA A 128 -9.63 0.32 -17.23
CA ALA A 128 -9.84 0.92 -18.56
C ALA A 128 -9.32 2.37 -18.64
N GLU A 129 -9.49 3.15 -17.59
CA GLU A 129 -8.93 4.51 -17.50
C GLU A 129 -7.40 4.46 -17.39
N GLN A 130 -6.86 3.53 -16.60
CA GLN A 130 -5.41 3.37 -16.49
C GLN A 130 -4.77 2.99 -17.85
N ILE A 131 -5.41 2.10 -18.60
CA ILE A 131 -4.99 1.76 -19.97
C ILE A 131 -4.96 3.02 -20.86
N THR A 132 -6.02 3.83 -20.82
CA THR A 132 -6.09 5.09 -21.60
C THR A 132 -4.96 6.03 -21.20
N ASN A 133 -4.69 6.22 -19.91
CA ASN A 133 -3.62 7.07 -19.41
C ASN A 133 -2.24 6.57 -19.89
N ILE A 134 -2.00 5.26 -19.90
CA ILE A 134 -0.75 4.68 -20.44
C ILE A 134 -0.63 4.95 -21.95
N GLU A 135 -1.70 4.72 -22.71
CA GLU A 135 -1.72 4.94 -24.17
C GLU A 135 -1.48 6.43 -24.50
N ASP A 136 -2.04 7.34 -23.72
CA ASP A 136 -1.82 8.78 -23.87
C ASP A 136 -0.36 9.16 -23.60
N ILE A 137 0.27 8.61 -22.57
CA ILE A 137 1.70 8.79 -22.28
C ILE A 137 2.56 8.32 -23.45
N ILE A 138 2.30 7.11 -23.98
CA ILE A 138 3.02 6.55 -25.12
C ILE A 138 2.86 7.47 -26.35
N SER A 139 1.65 7.98 -26.58
CA SER A 139 1.32 8.80 -27.75
C SER A 139 2.02 10.15 -27.78
N LYS A 140 2.49 10.65 -26.64
CA LYS A 140 3.27 11.90 -26.56
C LYS A 140 4.59 11.82 -27.33
N GLY A 141 5.18 10.63 -27.43
CA GLY A 141 6.40 10.38 -28.21
C GLY A 141 7.62 11.16 -27.70
N GLU A 142 7.62 11.57 -26.46
CA GLU A 142 8.73 12.27 -25.78
C GLU A 142 9.87 11.28 -25.47
N SER A 143 11.12 11.71 -25.54
CA SER A 143 12.29 10.83 -25.39
C SER A 143 12.72 10.60 -23.94
N ASP A 144 12.29 11.44 -23.02
CA ASP A 144 12.75 11.47 -21.63
C ASP A 144 11.61 11.21 -20.64
N ILE A 145 10.80 10.19 -20.96
CA ILE A 145 9.65 9.74 -20.14
C ILE A 145 10.03 8.48 -19.36
N ALA A 146 9.54 8.39 -18.12
CA ALA A 146 9.55 7.18 -17.29
C ALA A 146 8.21 7.01 -16.58
N VAL A 147 7.87 5.79 -16.19
CA VAL A 147 6.59 5.47 -15.53
C VAL A 147 6.81 4.69 -14.24
N VAL A 148 6.15 5.12 -13.17
CA VAL A 148 5.96 4.32 -11.95
C VAL A 148 4.48 3.94 -11.92
N ILE A 149 4.16 2.64 -11.84
CA ILE A 149 2.79 2.18 -11.95
C ILE A 149 2.39 1.22 -10.83
N GLN A 150 1.24 1.48 -10.21
CA GLN A 150 0.47 0.50 -9.46
C GLN A 150 -0.60 -0.06 -10.38
N PRO A 151 -0.44 -1.25 -10.96
CA PRO A 151 -1.49 -1.83 -11.81
C PRO A 151 -2.79 -2.03 -11.03
N ILE A 152 -3.93 -1.62 -11.60
CA ILE A 152 -5.23 -1.85 -10.95
C ILE A 152 -5.54 -3.36 -10.92
N ASP A 153 -5.29 -4.05 -12.03
CA ASP A 153 -5.41 -5.50 -12.17
C ASP A 153 -4.62 -6.00 -13.39
N ASP A 154 -4.64 -7.30 -13.65
CA ASP A 154 -3.89 -7.93 -14.75
C ASP A 154 -4.37 -7.52 -16.16
N THR A 155 -5.56 -6.91 -16.30
CA THR A 155 -6.09 -6.47 -17.60
C THR A 155 -5.30 -5.33 -18.21
N VAL A 156 -4.51 -4.59 -17.41
CA VAL A 156 -3.62 -3.52 -17.91
C VAL A 156 -2.32 -4.05 -18.53
N GLN A 157 -2.06 -5.38 -18.50
CA GLN A 157 -0.82 -5.99 -19.01
C GLN A 157 -0.46 -5.53 -20.42
N SER A 158 -1.45 -5.48 -21.33
CA SER A 158 -1.19 -5.11 -22.75
C SER A 158 -0.73 -3.67 -22.88
N ALA A 159 -1.24 -2.76 -22.06
CA ALA A 159 -0.83 -1.35 -22.05
C ALA A 159 0.58 -1.20 -21.47
N VAL A 160 0.90 -1.92 -20.38
CA VAL A 160 2.26 -1.96 -19.82
C VAL A 160 3.26 -2.54 -20.82
N GLN A 161 2.87 -3.59 -21.59
CA GLN A 161 3.70 -4.09 -22.69
C GLN A 161 3.93 -2.99 -23.74
N GLY A 162 2.95 -2.13 -23.98
CA GLY A 162 3.11 -0.95 -24.86
C GLY A 162 4.20 0.01 -24.42
N LEU A 163 4.41 0.21 -23.09
CA LEU A 163 5.56 0.98 -22.57
C LEU A 163 6.88 0.31 -22.95
N VAL A 164 6.97 -0.99 -22.77
CA VAL A 164 8.17 -1.78 -23.13
C VAL A 164 8.48 -1.66 -24.62
N ASP A 165 7.46 -1.83 -25.46
CA ASP A 165 7.60 -1.74 -26.93
C ASP A 165 7.98 -0.34 -27.40
N ALA A 166 7.56 0.69 -26.67
CA ALA A 166 7.95 2.10 -26.90
C ALA A 166 9.33 2.46 -26.32
N GLY A 167 9.97 1.54 -25.57
CA GLY A 167 11.25 1.80 -24.91
C GLY A 167 11.15 2.73 -23.70
N ILE A 168 9.96 2.90 -23.12
CA ILE A 168 9.72 3.71 -21.92
C ILE A 168 10.01 2.84 -20.68
N PRO A 169 11.01 3.20 -19.83
CA PRO A 169 11.30 2.45 -18.63
C PRO A 169 10.14 2.59 -17.62
N TYR A 170 9.84 1.49 -16.91
CA TYR A 170 8.84 1.53 -15.86
C TYR A 170 9.26 0.77 -14.61
N VAL A 171 8.76 1.22 -13.46
CA VAL A 171 8.81 0.54 -12.16
C VAL A 171 7.38 0.12 -11.82
N ALA A 172 7.17 -1.17 -11.55
CA ALA A 172 5.89 -1.68 -11.04
C ALA A 172 5.88 -1.62 -9.50
N PHE A 173 4.75 -1.29 -8.92
CA PHE A 173 4.57 -1.17 -7.47
C PHE A 173 3.32 -1.93 -7.01
N ASP A 174 3.39 -2.56 -5.82
CA ASP A 174 2.31 -3.28 -5.14
C ASP A 174 1.85 -4.53 -5.90
N ARG A 175 1.13 -4.38 -7.00
CA ARG A 175 0.65 -5.46 -7.86
C ARG A 175 1.61 -5.65 -9.02
N ILE A 176 2.17 -6.86 -9.12
CA ILE A 176 3.14 -7.19 -10.16
C ILE A 176 2.48 -8.13 -11.17
N ILE A 177 2.50 -7.72 -12.44
CA ILE A 177 1.95 -8.51 -13.54
C ILE A 177 3.06 -9.40 -14.11
N ASP A 178 2.99 -10.71 -13.86
CA ASP A 178 4.03 -11.69 -14.23
C ASP A 178 4.45 -11.61 -15.69
N GLY A 179 3.49 -11.39 -16.61
CA GLY A 179 3.75 -11.36 -18.04
C GLY A 179 4.70 -10.26 -18.51
N VAL A 180 4.88 -9.20 -17.73
CA VAL A 180 5.73 -8.04 -18.05
C VAL A 180 6.77 -7.73 -16.95
N ALA A 181 6.72 -8.41 -15.83
CA ALA A 181 7.57 -8.16 -14.65
C ALA A 181 9.07 -8.16 -14.96
N SER A 182 9.52 -9.07 -15.87
CA SER A 182 10.94 -9.16 -16.24
C SER A 182 11.45 -7.97 -17.07
N SER A 183 10.55 -7.15 -17.59
CA SER A 183 10.88 -5.95 -18.38
C SER A 183 10.90 -4.69 -17.54
N ALA A 184 10.43 -4.74 -16.29
CA ALA A 184 10.45 -3.63 -15.35
C ALA A 184 11.89 -3.29 -14.92
N VAL A 185 12.15 -2.01 -14.69
CA VAL A 185 13.37 -1.54 -13.99
C VAL A 185 13.40 -2.12 -12.58
N ALA A 186 12.28 -2.03 -11.86
CA ALA A 186 12.08 -2.65 -10.57
C ALA A 186 10.61 -3.08 -10.39
N ASN A 187 10.43 -4.13 -9.59
CA ASN A 187 9.15 -4.60 -9.07
C ASN A 187 9.17 -4.40 -7.55
N VAL A 188 8.63 -3.27 -7.09
CA VAL A 188 8.58 -2.92 -5.66
C VAL A 188 7.30 -3.47 -5.05
N LYS A 189 7.42 -4.44 -4.18
CA LYS A 189 6.27 -5.14 -3.57
C LYS A 189 6.54 -5.51 -2.12
N GLY A 190 5.49 -5.60 -1.33
CA GLY A 190 5.59 -6.26 -0.03
C GLY A 190 5.64 -7.77 -0.19
N ASP A 191 6.15 -8.46 0.82
CA ASP A 191 6.15 -9.92 0.88
C ASP A 191 4.75 -10.45 1.21
N ASN A 192 3.86 -10.49 0.20
CA ASN A 192 2.49 -10.96 0.40
C ASN A 192 2.41 -12.42 0.86
N GLU A 193 3.31 -13.29 0.41
CA GLU A 193 3.39 -14.64 0.94
C GLU A 193 3.85 -14.64 2.41
N GLY A 194 4.86 -13.83 2.73
CA GLY A 194 5.36 -13.63 4.09
C GLY A 194 4.30 -13.09 5.05
N ILE A 195 3.35 -12.27 4.58
CA ILE A 195 2.21 -11.80 5.41
C ILE A 195 1.37 -12.98 5.89
N GLY A 196 1.00 -13.89 5.00
CA GLY A 196 0.27 -15.11 5.40
C GLY A 196 1.08 -15.98 6.35
N VAL A 197 2.37 -16.16 6.06
CA VAL A 197 3.31 -16.88 6.93
C VAL A 197 3.37 -16.25 8.33
N ALA A 198 3.49 -14.93 8.42
CA ALA A 198 3.57 -14.20 9.68
C ALA A 198 2.29 -14.33 10.52
N ALA A 199 1.11 -14.21 9.89
CA ALA A 199 -0.18 -14.41 10.54
C ALA A 199 -0.34 -15.85 11.09
N ALA A 200 0.01 -16.86 10.29
CA ALA A 200 -0.04 -18.26 10.71
C ALA A 200 0.93 -18.53 11.86
N ALA A 201 2.18 -18.03 11.77
CA ALA A 201 3.18 -18.17 12.81
C ALA A 201 2.72 -17.53 14.13
N TYR A 202 2.08 -16.36 14.06
CA TYR A 202 1.50 -15.72 15.22
C TYR A 202 0.43 -16.58 15.89
N TYR A 203 -0.51 -17.14 15.10
CA TYR A 203 -1.56 -18.01 15.66
C TYR A 203 -1.02 -19.29 16.26
N VAL A 204 -0.04 -19.92 15.62
CA VAL A 204 0.64 -21.09 16.19
C VAL A 204 1.32 -20.74 17.52
N SER A 205 1.90 -19.55 17.64
CA SER A 205 2.51 -19.07 18.90
C SER A 205 1.48 -18.89 20.01
N LEU A 206 0.22 -18.55 19.66
CA LEU A 206 -0.93 -18.46 20.58
C LEU A 206 -1.58 -19.80 20.88
N GLY A 207 -1.08 -20.89 20.29
CA GLY A 207 -1.51 -22.26 20.56
C GLY A 207 -2.53 -22.83 19.58
N MET A 208 -2.64 -22.29 18.36
CA MET A 208 -3.41 -22.91 17.26
C MET A 208 -2.86 -24.30 16.95
N LYS A 209 -3.76 -25.25 16.71
CA LYS A 209 -3.45 -26.67 16.50
C LYS A 209 -4.01 -27.18 15.18
N PRO A 210 -3.43 -28.27 14.63
CA PRO A 210 -3.96 -28.93 13.45
C PRO A 210 -5.45 -29.23 13.57
N GLY A 211 -6.24 -28.82 12.57
CA GLY A 211 -7.68 -29.02 12.51
C GLY A 211 -8.52 -28.02 13.30
N ASP A 212 -7.93 -27.02 13.97
CA ASP A 212 -8.68 -25.90 14.53
C ASP A 212 -9.43 -25.14 13.43
N LYS A 213 -10.64 -24.64 13.75
CA LYS A 213 -11.43 -23.84 12.81
C LYS A 213 -10.80 -22.48 12.61
N VAL A 214 -10.46 -22.14 11.37
CA VAL A 214 -9.97 -20.83 10.95
C VAL A 214 -10.98 -20.22 9.97
N TYR A 215 -11.25 -18.94 10.11
CA TYR A 215 -12.04 -18.18 9.13
C TYR A 215 -11.17 -17.07 8.53
N VAL A 216 -11.03 -17.09 7.21
CA VAL A 216 -10.23 -16.13 6.46
C VAL A 216 -11.15 -15.12 5.78
N TYR A 217 -10.97 -13.84 6.08
CA TYR A 217 -11.57 -12.75 5.33
C TYR A 217 -10.61 -12.31 4.24
N GLN A 218 -10.94 -12.72 3.00
CA GLN A 218 -10.12 -12.46 1.82
C GLN A 218 -10.30 -11.04 1.31
N GLY A 219 -9.22 -10.44 0.82
CA GLY A 219 -9.23 -9.12 0.20
C GLY A 219 -10.01 -9.07 -1.10
N ASP A 220 -9.35 -9.26 -2.21
CA ASP A 220 -9.95 -9.28 -3.55
C ASP A 220 -9.62 -10.60 -4.30
N THR A 221 -9.72 -10.61 -5.63
CA THR A 221 -9.39 -11.79 -6.45
C THR A 221 -8.00 -11.70 -7.08
N SER A 222 -7.16 -10.77 -6.62
CA SER A 222 -5.80 -10.55 -7.17
C SER A 222 -4.78 -11.56 -6.66
N SER A 223 -3.56 -11.46 -7.19
CA SER A 223 -2.41 -12.21 -6.71
C SER A 223 -2.05 -11.90 -5.24
N VAL A 224 -2.38 -10.71 -4.74
CA VAL A 224 -2.15 -10.31 -3.35
C VAL A 224 -2.85 -11.28 -2.40
N THR A 225 -4.18 -11.45 -2.54
CA THR A 225 -4.97 -12.41 -1.76
C THR A 225 -4.45 -13.84 -1.93
N THR A 226 -4.20 -14.26 -3.18
CA THR A 226 -3.73 -15.63 -3.45
C THR A 226 -2.40 -15.93 -2.74
N LEU A 227 -1.46 -14.99 -2.73
CA LEU A 227 -0.16 -15.17 -2.07
C LEU A 227 -0.32 -15.19 -0.53
N ARG A 228 -1.17 -14.34 0.04
CA ARG A 228 -1.47 -14.33 1.49
C ARG A 228 -2.07 -15.65 1.95
N ASP A 229 -3.05 -16.19 1.22
CA ASP A 229 -3.62 -17.51 1.48
C ASP A 229 -2.59 -18.64 1.39
N GLN A 230 -1.73 -18.60 0.35
CA GLN A 230 -0.67 -19.59 0.17
C GLN A 230 0.35 -19.51 1.31
N GLY A 231 0.79 -18.34 1.70
CA GLY A 231 1.73 -18.16 2.81
C GLY A 231 1.19 -18.73 4.12
N PHE A 232 -0.08 -18.45 4.42
CA PHE A 232 -0.73 -18.96 5.61
C PHE A 232 -0.71 -20.51 5.65
N THR A 233 -1.08 -21.15 4.56
CA THR A 233 -1.11 -22.62 4.46
C THR A 233 0.30 -23.23 4.40
N LYS A 234 1.24 -22.62 3.70
CA LYS A 234 2.65 -23.09 3.62
C LYS A 234 3.34 -23.10 4.98
N TYR A 235 3.07 -22.10 5.83
CA TYR A 235 3.61 -22.13 7.18
C TYR A 235 3.03 -23.31 7.99
N LEU A 236 1.72 -23.50 7.93
CA LEU A 236 1.04 -24.58 8.66
C LEU A 236 1.49 -25.96 8.21
N THR A 237 1.79 -26.18 6.92
CA THR A 237 2.33 -27.44 6.39
C THR A 237 3.84 -27.62 6.63
N GLY A 238 4.53 -26.57 7.06
CA GLY A 238 5.98 -26.56 7.31
C GLY A 238 6.82 -26.36 6.05
N GLU A 239 6.22 -25.84 4.97
CA GLU A 239 6.92 -25.49 3.73
C GLU A 239 7.60 -24.13 3.81
N ALA A 240 7.06 -23.20 4.63
CA ALA A 240 7.61 -21.89 4.87
C ALA A 240 8.19 -21.73 6.30
N GLU A 241 8.96 -20.66 6.51
CA GLU A 241 9.50 -20.27 7.82
C GLU A 241 9.26 -18.77 8.08
N PHE A 242 9.06 -18.42 9.34
CA PHE A 242 8.97 -17.05 9.81
C PHE A 242 10.10 -16.74 10.79
N GLU A 243 10.85 -15.66 10.55
CA GLU A 243 12.04 -15.30 11.34
C GLU A 243 13.06 -16.46 11.51
N GLY A 244 13.22 -17.27 10.48
CA GLY A 244 14.13 -18.43 10.50
C GLY A 244 13.60 -19.61 11.32
N LYS A 245 12.31 -19.66 11.64
CA LYS A 245 11.66 -20.76 12.37
C LYS A 245 10.54 -21.36 11.54
N LYS A 246 10.56 -22.69 11.42
CA LYS A 246 9.45 -23.47 10.90
C LYS A 246 8.54 -23.90 12.03
N ILE A 247 7.31 -24.26 11.67
CA ILE A 247 6.40 -24.95 12.58
C ILE A 247 7.03 -26.28 13.05
N ASP A 248 6.82 -26.65 14.30
CA ASP A 248 7.28 -27.93 14.82
C ASP A 248 6.64 -29.09 14.06
N ASP A 249 7.40 -30.17 13.78
CA ASP A 249 6.91 -31.32 13.02
C ASP A 249 5.64 -31.94 13.60
N ALA A 250 5.49 -31.93 14.94
CA ALA A 250 4.30 -32.45 15.62
C ALA A 250 3.08 -31.51 15.51
N ALA A 251 3.25 -30.26 15.09
CA ALA A 251 2.20 -29.25 14.94
C ALA A 251 1.86 -28.98 13.46
N LYS A 252 2.50 -29.68 12.52
CA LYS A 252 2.22 -29.52 11.09
C LYS A 252 0.80 -29.97 10.77
N TRP A 253 0.16 -29.18 9.91
CA TRP A 253 -1.16 -29.48 9.39
C TRP A 253 -1.08 -30.42 8.19
N THR A 254 -1.98 -31.39 8.14
CA THR A 254 -2.20 -32.27 6.99
C THR A 254 -3.19 -31.60 6.01
N GLU A 255 -3.31 -32.17 4.79
CA GLU A 255 -4.35 -31.74 3.85
C GLU A 255 -5.77 -31.86 4.41
N ASP A 256 -6.01 -32.83 5.32
CA ASP A 256 -7.30 -32.97 6.00
C ASP A 256 -7.51 -31.87 7.04
N ASP A 257 -6.48 -31.48 7.77
CA ASP A 257 -6.55 -30.38 8.73
C ASP A 257 -6.82 -29.04 8.02
N LEU A 258 -6.22 -28.81 6.86
CA LEU A 258 -6.46 -27.59 6.06
C LEU A 258 -7.92 -27.41 5.64
N LYS A 259 -8.74 -28.47 5.59
CA LYS A 259 -10.19 -28.39 5.30
C LYS A 259 -10.97 -27.66 6.40
N SER A 260 -10.38 -27.46 7.59
CA SER A 260 -10.98 -26.65 8.66
C SER A 260 -10.85 -25.15 8.44
N ILE A 261 -10.10 -24.72 7.43
CA ILE A 261 -10.00 -23.31 7.01
C ILE A 261 -11.18 -22.98 6.09
N THR A 262 -11.95 -21.97 6.45
CA THR A 262 -13.07 -21.46 5.67
C THR A 262 -12.73 -20.07 5.13
N TYR A 263 -13.01 -19.83 3.86
CA TYR A 263 -12.77 -18.57 3.19
C TYR A 263 -14.07 -17.83 2.94
N SER A 264 -14.08 -16.51 3.19
CA SER A 264 -15.27 -15.66 3.00
C SER A 264 -15.63 -15.45 1.53
N GLY A 265 -14.67 -15.58 0.63
CA GLY A 265 -14.66 -14.95 -0.68
C GLY A 265 -14.25 -13.48 -0.60
N ALA A 266 -14.09 -12.83 -1.76
CA ALA A 266 -13.58 -11.46 -1.85
C ALA A 266 -14.48 -10.45 -1.11
N MET A 267 -13.88 -9.70 -0.18
CA MET A 267 -14.49 -8.58 0.54
C MET A 267 -14.12 -7.22 -0.07
N ASN A 268 -13.34 -7.22 -1.14
CA ASN A 268 -12.87 -6.02 -1.87
C ASN A 268 -12.22 -4.98 -0.95
N TRP A 269 -11.48 -5.43 0.08
CA TRP A 269 -10.83 -4.59 1.08
C TRP A 269 -11.82 -3.68 1.84
N SER A 270 -13.11 -4.07 1.84
CA SER A 270 -14.22 -3.27 2.36
C SER A 270 -14.53 -3.59 3.82
N ARG A 271 -14.33 -2.62 4.69
CA ARG A 271 -14.71 -2.68 6.12
C ARG A 271 -16.20 -2.97 6.30
N SER A 272 -17.05 -2.29 5.52
CA SER A 272 -18.51 -2.44 5.62
C SER A 272 -19.00 -3.80 5.16
N ASP A 273 -18.39 -4.37 4.10
CA ASP A 273 -18.77 -5.70 3.61
C ASP A 273 -18.32 -6.78 4.59
N THR A 274 -17.13 -6.64 5.17
CA THR A 274 -16.65 -7.55 6.21
C THR A 274 -17.51 -7.49 7.45
N LYS A 275 -17.89 -6.29 7.91
CA LYS A 275 -18.82 -6.12 9.02
C LYS A 275 -20.13 -6.88 8.77
N THR A 276 -20.75 -6.66 7.62
CA THR A 276 -22.01 -7.30 7.23
C THR A 276 -21.85 -8.83 7.15
N SER A 277 -20.75 -9.30 6.57
CA SER A 277 -20.41 -10.72 6.45
C SER A 277 -20.20 -11.36 7.82
N PHE A 278 -19.49 -10.70 8.73
CA PHE A 278 -19.25 -11.18 10.07
C PHE A 278 -20.55 -11.24 10.92
N GLU A 279 -21.39 -10.21 10.84
CA GLU A 279 -22.73 -10.21 11.48
C GLU A 279 -23.57 -11.37 10.96
N SER A 280 -23.53 -11.66 9.66
CA SER A 280 -24.21 -12.81 9.04
C SER A 280 -23.62 -14.14 9.52
N LEU A 281 -22.30 -14.27 9.59
CA LEU A 281 -21.60 -15.45 10.10
C LEU A 281 -22.03 -15.76 11.54
N MET A 282 -22.09 -14.75 12.40
CA MET A 282 -22.50 -14.86 13.81
C MET A 282 -24.03 -15.07 13.97
N GLY A 283 -24.80 -14.96 12.91
CA GLY A 283 -26.21 -15.38 12.89
C GLY A 283 -26.40 -16.88 13.18
N ASP A 284 -25.43 -17.71 12.83
CA ASP A 284 -25.35 -19.10 13.32
C ASP A 284 -24.48 -19.15 14.60
N LYS A 285 -25.13 -19.42 15.72
CA LYS A 285 -24.49 -19.51 17.06
C LYS A 285 -23.35 -20.52 17.14
N ALA A 286 -23.34 -21.54 16.28
CA ALA A 286 -22.24 -22.50 16.22
C ALA A 286 -20.90 -21.88 15.78
N ASN A 287 -20.95 -20.76 15.09
CA ASN A 287 -19.76 -20.04 14.65
C ASN A 287 -19.07 -19.26 15.78
N ALA A 288 -19.72 -19.05 16.92
CA ALA A 288 -19.08 -18.49 18.11
C ALA A 288 -17.91 -19.34 18.65
N GLU A 289 -17.82 -20.63 18.20
CA GLU A 289 -16.69 -21.51 18.54
C GLU A 289 -15.44 -21.24 17.69
N ILE A 290 -15.54 -20.52 16.56
CA ILE A 290 -14.39 -20.19 15.72
C ILE A 290 -13.50 -19.23 16.51
N LYS A 291 -12.22 -19.60 16.65
CA LYS A 291 -11.25 -18.85 17.44
C LYS A 291 -10.29 -18.03 16.60
N TRP A 292 -9.96 -18.46 15.39
CA TRP A 292 -8.90 -17.90 14.57
C TRP A 292 -9.50 -17.18 13.37
N PHE A 293 -9.32 -15.83 13.34
CA PHE A 293 -9.82 -14.96 12.28
C PHE A 293 -8.65 -14.30 11.58
N TYR A 294 -8.34 -14.75 10.39
CA TYR A 294 -7.35 -14.12 9.52
C TYR A 294 -8.05 -13.13 8.59
N ALA A 295 -7.97 -11.84 8.90
CA ALA A 295 -8.34 -10.78 8.00
C ALA A 295 -7.09 -10.35 7.22
N GLU A 296 -7.18 -10.31 5.90
CA GLU A 296 -6.03 -10.08 5.04
C GLU A 296 -5.57 -8.62 5.02
N ASP A 297 -6.35 -7.69 5.58
CA ASP A 297 -5.89 -6.35 5.90
C ASP A 297 -6.56 -5.77 7.17
N ASP A 298 -6.11 -4.58 7.57
CA ASP A 298 -6.60 -3.91 8.77
C ASP A 298 -8.02 -3.36 8.60
N GLU A 299 -8.46 -3.00 7.38
CA GLU A 299 -9.84 -2.58 7.13
C GLU A 299 -10.82 -3.73 7.36
N LEU A 300 -10.47 -4.95 6.92
CA LEU A 300 -11.27 -6.15 7.17
C LEU A 300 -11.28 -6.48 8.67
N ALA A 301 -10.14 -6.35 9.35
CA ALA A 301 -10.05 -6.55 10.80
C ALA A 301 -10.91 -5.54 11.57
N MET A 302 -10.90 -4.25 11.16
CA MET A 302 -11.77 -3.22 11.74
C MET A 302 -13.24 -3.51 11.50
N GLY A 303 -13.62 -4.08 10.34
CA GLY A 303 -14.99 -4.52 10.06
C GLY A 303 -15.51 -5.53 11.08
N ILE A 304 -14.67 -6.49 11.50
CA ILE A 304 -14.99 -7.45 12.56
C ILE A 304 -15.16 -6.74 13.91
N LEU A 305 -14.24 -5.85 14.27
CA LEU A 305 -14.32 -5.09 15.53
C LEU A 305 -15.56 -4.20 15.59
N GLU A 306 -15.90 -3.53 14.48
CA GLU A 306 -17.12 -2.72 14.38
C GLU A 306 -18.40 -3.57 14.50
N ALA A 307 -18.44 -4.76 13.91
CA ALA A 307 -19.58 -5.68 14.07
C ALA A 307 -19.77 -6.09 15.54
N LEU A 308 -18.68 -6.43 16.22
CA LEU A 308 -18.69 -6.78 17.64
C LEU A 308 -19.07 -5.60 18.55
N ASN A 309 -18.65 -4.38 18.19
CA ASN A 309 -19.03 -3.18 18.93
C ASN A 309 -20.46 -2.68 18.62
N GLY A 310 -21.03 -3.14 17.52
CA GLY A 310 -22.37 -2.81 17.05
C GLY A 310 -23.47 -3.66 17.68
N GLY A 311 -24.70 -3.43 17.24
CA GLY A 311 -25.90 -4.18 17.67
C GLY A 311 -26.39 -5.21 16.67
N GLY A 312 -25.61 -5.56 15.64
CA GLY A 312 -26.00 -6.51 14.59
C GLY A 312 -25.92 -7.98 14.98
N ILE A 313 -25.21 -8.30 16.08
CA ILE A 313 -25.01 -9.65 16.59
C ILE A 313 -25.84 -9.86 17.85
N ASP A 314 -26.52 -11.03 17.98
CA ASP A 314 -27.20 -11.41 19.23
C ASP A 314 -26.23 -11.39 20.40
N GLU A 315 -26.59 -10.73 21.50
CA GLU A 315 -25.69 -10.51 22.65
C GLU A 315 -25.16 -11.82 23.22
N GLY A 316 -25.99 -12.86 23.35
CA GLY A 316 -25.54 -14.17 23.84
C GLY A 316 -24.56 -14.86 22.90
N THR A 317 -24.66 -14.64 21.60
CA THR A 317 -23.69 -15.12 20.60
C THR A 317 -22.37 -14.37 20.72
N LYS A 318 -22.42 -13.05 20.88
CA LYS A 318 -21.26 -12.19 21.09
C LYS A 318 -20.52 -12.54 22.39
N GLU A 319 -21.25 -12.71 23.49
CA GLU A 319 -20.66 -13.13 24.77
C GLU A 319 -19.97 -14.51 24.64
N ALA A 320 -20.61 -15.48 23.97
CA ALA A 320 -20.00 -16.79 23.75
C ALA A 320 -18.74 -16.72 22.88
N PHE A 321 -18.76 -15.91 21.83
CA PHE A 321 -17.60 -15.66 20.96
C PHE A 321 -16.42 -15.07 21.72
N LEU A 322 -16.65 -13.99 22.49
CA LEU A 322 -15.60 -13.32 23.26
C LEU A 322 -15.09 -14.21 24.42
N ALA A 323 -15.96 -15.02 25.03
CA ALA A 323 -15.56 -15.98 26.06
C ALA A 323 -14.59 -17.06 25.51
N ASN A 324 -14.66 -17.37 24.20
CA ASN A 324 -13.75 -18.27 23.51
C ASN A 324 -12.35 -17.64 23.29
N LYS A 325 -12.17 -16.37 23.61
CA LYS A 325 -10.93 -15.60 23.41
C LYS A 325 -10.39 -15.74 22.00
N PRO A 326 -11.07 -15.17 20.99
CA PRO A 326 -10.63 -15.25 19.61
C PRO A 326 -9.27 -14.57 19.42
N ALA A 327 -8.59 -14.87 18.30
CA ALA A 327 -7.46 -14.11 17.79
C ALA A 327 -7.83 -13.51 16.44
N LEU A 328 -7.29 -12.32 16.16
CA LEU A 328 -7.56 -11.58 14.94
C LEU A 328 -6.26 -11.01 14.41
N SER A 329 -6.01 -11.21 13.13
CA SER A 329 -4.93 -10.53 12.41
C SER A 329 -5.52 -9.55 11.39
N GLY A 330 -4.78 -8.50 11.14
CA GLY A 330 -4.90 -7.58 10.03
C GLY A 330 -3.56 -7.45 9.31
N CYS A 331 -3.49 -6.52 8.38
CA CYS A 331 -2.26 -6.18 7.65
C CYS A 331 -2.39 -4.76 7.11
N GLY A 332 -1.30 -4.01 7.15
CA GLY A 332 -1.25 -2.68 6.54
C GLY A 332 -0.56 -1.63 7.39
N GLY A 333 -0.98 -1.47 8.62
CA GLY A 333 -0.54 -0.40 9.53
C GLY A 333 -1.52 0.76 9.60
N LEU A 334 -2.81 0.46 9.46
CA LEU A 334 -3.89 1.45 9.60
C LEU A 334 -3.88 2.05 11.01
N ASP A 335 -3.91 3.39 11.10
CA ASP A 335 -3.83 4.08 12.39
C ASP A 335 -4.94 3.69 13.36
N GLU A 336 -6.16 3.46 12.87
CA GLU A 336 -7.30 3.01 13.68
C GLU A 336 -7.05 1.62 14.30
N PHE A 337 -6.48 0.67 13.54
CA PHE A 337 -6.15 -0.66 14.09
C PHE A 337 -4.94 -0.58 15.03
N TYR A 338 -3.96 0.27 14.73
CA TYR A 338 -2.85 0.54 15.64
C TYR A 338 -3.30 1.22 16.93
N ALA A 339 -4.34 2.08 16.89
CA ALA A 339 -4.96 2.64 18.08
C ALA A 339 -5.61 1.55 18.95
N VAL A 340 -6.18 0.48 18.34
CA VAL A 340 -6.65 -0.69 19.09
C VAL A 340 -5.49 -1.41 19.76
N LEU A 341 -4.38 -1.64 19.04
CA LEU A 341 -3.19 -2.29 19.59
C LEU A 341 -2.54 -1.47 20.71
N ARG A 342 -2.59 -0.14 20.64
CA ARG A 342 -2.12 0.76 21.70
C ARG A 342 -3.07 0.84 22.91
N GLY A 343 -4.27 0.27 22.82
CA GLY A 343 -5.30 0.38 23.85
C GLY A 343 -5.97 1.75 23.93
N GLU A 344 -5.96 2.51 22.84
CA GLU A 344 -6.55 3.85 22.73
C GLU A 344 -8.01 3.80 22.22
N SER A 345 -8.39 2.70 21.58
CA SER A 345 -9.76 2.45 21.11
C SER A 345 -10.15 0.99 21.32
N TYR A 346 -11.47 0.72 21.43
CA TYR A 346 -12.01 -0.64 21.65
C TYR A 346 -11.36 -1.40 22.82
N GLU A 347 -10.89 -0.72 23.87
CA GLU A 347 -10.08 -1.29 24.98
C GLU A 347 -10.73 -2.54 25.60
N ASP A 348 -12.02 -2.46 26.00
CA ASP A 348 -12.75 -3.58 26.59
C ASP A 348 -12.88 -4.76 25.64
N LEU A 349 -13.07 -4.49 24.33
CA LEU A 349 -13.21 -5.50 23.29
C LEU A 349 -11.86 -6.16 23.01
N ALA A 350 -10.80 -5.34 22.81
CA ALA A 350 -9.44 -5.81 22.55
C ALA A 350 -8.92 -6.73 23.67
N GLY A 351 -9.24 -6.40 24.95
CA GLY A 351 -8.90 -7.21 26.11
C GLY A 351 -9.58 -8.59 26.13
N SER A 352 -10.61 -8.80 25.32
CA SER A 352 -11.31 -10.10 25.20
C SER A 352 -10.67 -11.03 24.19
N PHE A 353 -9.74 -10.56 23.35
CA PHE A 353 -9.01 -11.38 22.39
C PHE A 353 -7.81 -12.07 23.04
N SER A 354 -7.45 -13.26 22.53
CA SER A 354 -6.20 -13.94 22.91
C SER A 354 -4.98 -13.31 22.25
N GLY A 355 -5.17 -12.61 21.16
CA GLY A 355 -4.14 -11.87 20.44
C GLY A 355 -4.72 -11.05 19.28
N LEU A 356 -4.13 -9.88 19.10
CA LEU A 356 -4.36 -8.99 17.95
C LEU A 356 -3.00 -8.70 17.31
N VAL A 357 -2.95 -8.72 15.99
CA VAL A 357 -1.73 -8.45 15.22
C VAL A 357 -2.08 -7.75 13.91
N SER A 358 -1.29 -6.77 13.52
CA SER A 358 -1.24 -6.24 12.17
C SER A 358 0.12 -6.60 11.55
N VAL A 359 0.11 -7.19 10.36
CA VAL A 359 1.35 -7.46 9.63
C VAL A 359 1.70 -6.22 8.80
N THR A 360 2.96 -5.81 8.78
CA THR A 360 3.35 -4.58 8.07
C THR A 360 3.16 -4.69 6.56
N TYR A 361 2.50 -3.70 5.95
CA TYR A 361 2.35 -3.49 4.52
C TYR A 361 2.11 -2.00 4.25
N SER A 362 3.18 -1.21 4.37
CA SER A 362 3.05 0.25 4.37
C SER A 362 2.77 0.82 2.97
N PRO A 363 1.78 1.71 2.82
CA PRO A 363 1.55 2.44 1.57
C PRO A 363 2.74 3.36 1.19
N SER A 364 3.65 3.64 2.12
CA SER A 364 4.88 4.40 1.83
C SER A 364 5.86 3.68 0.89
N MET A 365 5.62 2.40 0.56
CA MET A 365 6.39 1.66 -0.46
C MET A 365 6.39 2.36 -1.83
N ILE A 366 5.38 3.16 -2.15
CA ILE A 366 5.36 3.99 -3.37
C ILE A 366 6.54 4.96 -3.44
N GLN A 367 7.01 5.46 -2.30
CA GLN A 367 8.18 6.36 -2.24
C GLN A 367 9.45 5.61 -2.67
N THR A 368 9.55 4.32 -2.31
CA THR A 368 10.64 3.45 -2.78
C THR A 368 10.57 3.24 -4.29
N ALA A 369 9.38 2.98 -4.84
CA ALA A 369 9.20 2.80 -6.28
C ALA A 369 9.57 4.05 -7.09
N ILE A 370 9.18 5.23 -6.60
CA ILE A 370 9.57 6.51 -7.23
C ILE A 370 11.09 6.72 -7.10
N GLN A 371 11.69 6.38 -5.95
CA GLN A 371 13.14 6.51 -5.75
C GLN A 371 13.93 5.54 -6.64
N ASP A 372 13.47 4.30 -6.81
CA ASP A 372 14.09 3.32 -7.69
C ASP A 372 14.08 3.82 -9.16
N MET A 373 13.00 4.48 -9.59
CA MET A 373 12.97 5.11 -10.91
C MET A 373 13.98 6.27 -11.03
N VAL A 374 14.04 7.14 -10.03
CA VAL A 374 15.03 8.24 -9.99
C VAL A 374 16.46 7.68 -10.00
N ASP A 375 16.74 6.66 -9.20
CA ASP A 375 18.07 6.05 -9.13
C ASP A 375 18.46 5.39 -10.48
N TYR A 376 17.51 4.77 -11.16
CA TYR A 376 17.72 4.24 -12.51
C TYR A 376 18.04 5.36 -13.52
N LEU A 377 17.27 6.45 -13.51
CA LEU A 377 17.47 7.58 -14.40
C LEU A 377 18.79 8.32 -14.13
N ASP A 378 19.29 8.27 -12.89
CA ASP A 378 20.61 8.76 -12.48
C ASP A 378 21.75 7.78 -12.86
N GLY A 379 21.44 6.62 -13.44
CA GLY A 379 22.43 5.60 -13.81
C GLY A 379 22.96 4.79 -12.61
N LYS A 380 22.24 4.78 -11.48
CA LYS A 380 22.56 3.94 -10.33
C LYS A 380 22.04 2.53 -10.52
N GLU A 381 22.61 1.58 -9.79
CA GLU A 381 22.11 0.20 -9.76
C GLU A 381 20.81 0.11 -8.97
N VAL A 382 19.79 -0.55 -9.54
CA VAL A 382 18.47 -0.77 -8.92
C VAL A 382 18.22 -2.28 -8.81
N THR A 383 17.68 -2.73 -7.68
CA THR A 383 17.29 -4.12 -7.46
C THR A 383 15.97 -4.39 -8.19
N GLN A 384 15.97 -5.32 -9.15
CA GLN A 384 14.79 -5.61 -9.95
C GLN A 384 13.63 -6.17 -9.13
N ASP A 385 13.87 -7.16 -8.26
CA ASP A 385 12.87 -7.67 -7.32
C ASP A 385 13.08 -7.04 -5.94
N HIS A 386 12.51 -5.86 -5.74
CA HIS A 386 12.61 -5.11 -4.50
C HIS A 386 11.48 -5.50 -3.55
N VAL A 387 11.69 -6.62 -2.85
CA VAL A 387 10.73 -7.14 -1.88
C VAL A 387 10.94 -6.50 -0.51
N ILE A 388 9.89 -5.91 0.05
CA ILE A 388 9.88 -5.31 1.38
C ILE A 388 9.37 -6.36 2.36
N GLU A 389 10.26 -6.80 3.27
CA GLU A 389 9.96 -7.80 4.30
C GLU A 389 8.83 -7.32 5.23
N CYS A 390 7.97 -8.24 5.66
CA CYS A 390 6.91 -7.97 6.61
C CYS A 390 7.31 -8.32 8.05
N GLU A 391 6.70 -7.65 9.02
CA GLU A 391 6.91 -7.84 10.46
C GLU A 391 5.55 -7.87 11.19
N ASN A 392 5.45 -8.62 12.26
CA ASN A 392 4.27 -8.63 13.13
C ASN A 392 4.28 -7.42 14.08
N VAL A 393 3.21 -6.64 14.05
CA VAL A 393 2.96 -5.52 14.97
C VAL A 393 1.86 -5.88 15.93
N THR A 394 2.18 -5.87 17.21
CA THR A 394 1.29 -6.20 18.33
C THR A 394 1.26 -5.06 19.35
N ALA A 395 0.49 -5.20 20.41
CA ALA A 395 0.49 -4.24 21.52
C ALA A 395 1.89 -4.01 22.15
N GLU A 396 2.82 -5.00 21.99
CA GLU A 396 4.15 -4.92 22.59
C GLU A 396 5.11 -3.99 21.83
N ASN A 397 4.91 -3.83 20.52
CA ASN A 397 5.85 -3.12 19.64
C ASN A 397 5.19 -2.05 18.74
N VAL A 398 3.88 -1.85 18.80
CA VAL A 398 3.15 -0.92 17.93
C VAL A 398 3.68 0.52 17.99
N SER A 399 4.27 0.93 19.12
CA SER A 399 4.87 2.27 19.26
C SER A 399 6.16 2.46 18.43
N GLU A 400 6.73 1.39 17.88
CA GLU A 400 7.95 1.43 17.06
C GLU A 400 7.63 1.59 15.56
N TYR A 401 6.36 1.44 15.16
CA TYR A 401 5.92 1.43 13.76
C TYR A 401 5.09 2.67 13.44
N PRO A 402 5.33 3.30 12.27
CA PRO A 402 4.46 4.35 11.78
C PRO A 402 3.12 3.76 11.33
N SER A 403 2.03 4.50 11.53
CA SER A 403 0.69 4.23 10.99
C SER A 403 0.34 5.22 9.88
N PHE A 404 -0.73 4.97 9.13
CA PHE A 404 -1.22 5.84 8.06
C PHE A 404 -2.71 6.11 8.17
#